data_cc59cb9310e30eb3225adca67e784e14
#
_entry.id   cc59cb9310e30eb3225adca67e784e14
#
_cell.length_a   1.000
_cell.length_b   1.000
_cell.length_c   1.000
_cell.angle_alpha   90.00
_cell.angle_beta   90.00
_cell.angle_gamma   90.00
#
_symmetry.space_group_name_H-M   'P 1'
#
loop_
_entity.id
_entity.type
_entity.pdbx_description
1 polymer ?
#
loop_
_entity_poly.entity_id
_entity_poly.type
_entity_poly.pdbx_seq_one_letter_code
_entity_poly.pdbx_strand_id
1 'polypeptide(L)'
;MNAVPTITQLAADLAAGRRTSQQLTEAALTRAQDPASEGARVFTLIDAERARAAAQASDTLRAAGIVRSPLEGLPVSVKDLFDVAGQVTTSGSVVLKDAPPAERNAPVVDRLIAAGAVIVGRTNMTEFAFSGLGLNPHYGTPKNPWDRKDGGRI
;
A
#
# COMPACT_ATOMS: atom_id res chain seq x y z
N MET A 1 -21.88 -0.12 -8.44
CA MET A 1 -20.52 -0.24 -7.88
C MET A 1 -20.41 -1.58 -7.20
N ASN A 2 -19.47 -2.44 -7.60
CA ASN A 2 -19.19 -3.67 -6.85
C ASN A 2 -18.65 -3.27 -5.49
N ALA A 3 -19.23 -3.81 -4.41
CA ALA A 3 -18.76 -3.54 -3.05
C ALA A 3 -17.28 -3.93 -2.91
N VAL A 4 -16.49 -3.04 -2.31
CA VAL A 4 -15.08 -3.33 -2.00
C VAL A 4 -15.06 -4.42 -0.92
N PRO A 5 -14.39 -5.56 -1.14
CA PRO A 5 -14.35 -6.63 -0.15
C PRO A 5 -13.66 -6.15 1.14
N THR A 6 -14.13 -6.60 2.27
CA THR A 6 -13.50 -6.33 3.57
C THR A 6 -12.23 -7.17 3.75
N ILE A 7 -11.35 -6.77 4.68
CA ILE A 7 -10.17 -7.55 5.07
C ILE A 7 -10.56 -8.97 5.48
N THR A 8 -11.63 -9.12 6.25
CA THR A 8 -12.15 -10.44 6.69
C THR A 8 -12.57 -11.32 5.50
N GLN A 9 -13.25 -10.74 4.49
CA GLN A 9 -13.61 -11.46 3.28
C GLN A 9 -12.39 -11.90 2.48
N LEU A 10 -11.40 -11.00 2.30
CA LEU A 10 -10.16 -11.34 1.59
C LEU A 10 -9.35 -12.42 2.32
N ALA A 11 -9.24 -12.33 3.64
CA ALA A 11 -8.59 -13.37 4.45
C ALA A 11 -9.29 -14.72 4.33
N ALA A 12 -10.64 -14.74 4.33
CA ALA A 12 -11.42 -15.96 4.10
C ALA A 12 -11.25 -16.51 2.68
N ASP A 13 -11.11 -15.64 1.67
CA ASP A 13 -10.84 -16.06 0.29
C ASP A 13 -9.46 -16.71 0.15
N LEU A 14 -8.44 -16.13 0.79
CA LEU A 14 -7.09 -16.71 0.84
C LEU A 14 -7.09 -18.06 1.58
N ALA A 15 -7.76 -18.14 2.73
CA ALA A 15 -7.85 -19.38 3.51
C ALA A 15 -8.55 -20.51 2.75
N ALA A 16 -9.57 -20.19 1.96
CA ALA A 16 -10.32 -21.14 1.16
C ALA A 16 -9.68 -21.44 -0.22
N GLY A 17 -8.53 -20.82 -0.54
CA GLY A 17 -7.89 -20.99 -1.84
C GLY A 17 -8.65 -20.38 -3.03
N ARG A 18 -9.68 -19.56 -2.77
CA ARG A 18 -10.43 -18.87 -3.83
C ARG A 18 -9.62 -17.75 -4.50
N ARG A 19 -8.64 -17.23 -3.79
CA ARG A 19 -7.68 -16.24 -4.28
C ARG A 19 -6.30 -16.56 -3.75
N THR A 20 -5.26 -16.05 -4.45
CA THR A 20 -3.87 -16.08 -3.98
C THR A 20 -3.42 -14.67 -3.58
N SER A 21 -2.36 -14.59 -2.77
CA SER A 21 -1.72 -13.32 -2.44
C SER A 21 -1.21 -12.60 -3.69
N GLN A 22 -0.64 -13.34 -4.64
CA GLN A 22 -0.21 -12.81 -5.93
C GLN A 22 -1.38 -12.17 -6.69
N GLN A 23 -2.53 -12.82 -6.78
CA GLN A 23 -3.72 -12.28 -7.45
C GLN A 23 -4.22 -10.98 -6.79
N LEU A 24 -4.24 -10.93 -5.45
CA LEU A 24 -4.65 -9.74 -4.73
C LEU A 24 -3.66 -8.59 -4.93
N THR A 25 -2.36 -8.90 -4.90
CA THR A 25 -1.28 -7.93 -5.08
C THR A 25 -1.28 -7.38 -6.51
N GLU A 26 -1.40 -8.23 -7.54
CA GLU A 26 -1.50 -7.76 -8.93
C GLU A 26 -2.73 -6.88 -9.16
N ALA A 27 -3.89 -7.25 -8.59
CA ALA A 27 -5.08 -6.42 -8.69
C ALA A 27 -4.91 -5.04 -8.02
N ALA A 28 -4.17 -4.98 -6.90
CA ALA A 28 -3.84 -3.73 -6.22
C ALA A 28 -2.84 -2.89 -7.04
N LEU A 29 -1.78 -3.50 -7.56
CA LEU A 29 -0.76 -2.84 -8.38
C LEU A 29 -1.35 -2.31 -9.70
N THR A 30 -2.17 -3.10 -10.37
CA THR A 30 -2.85 -2.68 -11.61
C THR A 30 -3.67 -1.41 -11.39
N ARG A 31 -4.44 -1.35 -10.30
CA ARG A 31 -5.23 -0.15 -9.97
C ARG A 31 -4.38 1.03 -9.57
N ALA A 32 -3.30 0.79 -8.82
CA ALA A 32 -2.39 1.83 -8.37
C ALA A 32 -1.60 2.46 -9.52
N GLN A 33 -1.30 1.68 -10.56
CA GLN A 33 -0.52 2.10 -11.73
C GLN A 33 -1.38 2.51 -12.93
N ASP A 34 -2.70 2.35 -12.85
CA ASP A 34 -3.61 2.76 -13.92
C ASP A 34 -3.58 4.29 -14.12
N PRO A 35 -3.14 4.80 -15.28
CA PRO A 35 -3.04 6.24 -15.54
C PRO A 35 -4.41 6.94 -15.54
N ALA A 36 -5.52 6.20 -15.75
CA ALA A 36 -6.87 6.73 -15.65
C ALA A 36 -7.40 6.80 -14.21
N SER A 37 -6.64 6.26 -13.24
CA SER A 37 -7.01 6.24 -11.82
C SER A 37 -6.35 7.38 -11.04
N GLU A 38 -6.59 7.42 -9.74
CA GLU A 38 -5.96 8.36 -8.81
C GLU A 38 -4.58 7.89 -8.31
N GLY A 39 -4.08 6.74 -8.77
CA GLY A 39 -2.88 6.10 -8.24
C GLY A 39 -1.65 7.01 -8.20
N ALA A 40 -1.43 7.80 -9.25
CA ALA A 40 -0.32 8.76 -9.34
C ALA A 40 -0.39 9.89 -8.27
N ARG A 41 -1.56 10.15 -7.70
CA ARG A 41 -1.75 11.11 -6.61
C ARG A 41 -1.84 10.41 -5.25
N VAL A 42 -2.21 9.14 -5.23
CA VAL A 42 -2.34 8.33 -4.01
C VAL A 42 -0.97 7.84 -3.54
N PHE A 43 -0.09 7.44 -4.46
CA PHE A 43 1.20 6.86 -4.13
C PHE A 43 2.37 7.79 -4.45
N THR A 44 3.26 7.98 -3.49
CA THR A 44 4.57 8.62 -3.69
C THR A 44 5.60 7.62 -4.21
N LEU A 45 5.40 6.32 -3.89
CA LEU A 45 6.24 5.22 -4.35
C LEU A 45 5.39 3.94 -4.47
N ILE A 46 5.54 3.21 -5.57
CA ILE A 46 5.04 1.85 -5.74
C ILE A 46 6.24 0.92 -5.93
N ASP A 47 6.39 -0.06 -5.05
CA ASP A 47 7.45 -1.07 -5.09
C ASP A 47 6.88 -2.41 -5.58
N ALA A 48 6.58 -2.45 -6.88
CA ALA A 48 5.88 -3.57 -7.48
C ALA A 48 6.68 -4.88 -7.44
N GLU A 49 8.00 -4.80 -7.63
CA GLU A 49 8.87 -5.98 -7.61
C GLU A 49 8.92 -6.62 -6.22
N ARG A 50 9.17 -5.81 -5.20
CA ARG A 50 9.19 -6.26 -3.80
C ARG A 50 7.83 -6.79 -3.36
N ALA A 51 6.74 -6.14 -3.76
CA ALA A 51 5.39 -6.58 -3.45
C ALA A 51 5.08 -7.95 -4.07
N ARG A 52 5.46 -8.18 -5.33
CA ARG A 52 5.31 -9.48 -6.02
C ARG A 52 6.09 -10.58 -5.33
N ALA A 53 7.35 -10.32 -4.99
CA ALA A 53 8.19 -11.28 -4.28
C ALA A 53 7.60 -11.66 -2.91
N ALA A 54 7.11 -10.66 -2.14
CA ALA A 54 6.46 -10.90 -0.86
C ALA A 54 5.15 -11.70 -0.99
N ALA A 55 4.35 -11.40 -2.02
CA ALA A 55 3.11 -12.13 -2.29
C ALA A 55 3.37 -13.59 -2.67
N GLN A 56 4.37 -13.84 -3.50
CA GLN A 56 4.79 -15.20 -3.85
C GLN A 56 5.27 -15.98 -2.62
N ALA A 57 6.07 -15.36 -1.77
CA ALA A 57 6.54 -15.99 -0.52
C ALA A 57 5.36 -16.32 0.41
N SER A 58 4.36 -15.45 0.51
CA SER A 58 3.14 -15.70 1.28
C SER A 58 2.36 -16.91 0.73
N ASP A 59 2.18 -16.99 -0.59
CA ASP A 59 1.48 -18.13 -1.21
C ASP A 59 2.25 -19.45 -0.97
N THR A 60 3.59 -19.41 -1.02
CA THR A 60 4.43 -20.57 -0.71
C THR A 60 4.28 -21.03 0.75
N LEU A 61 4.30 -20.10 1.71
CA LEU A 61 4.09 -20.39 3.13
C LEU A 61 2.70 -21.00 3.36
N ARG A 62 1.67 -20.41 2.76
CA ARG A 62 0.30 -20.90 2.87
C ARG A 62 0.13 -22.30 2.29
N ALA A 63 0.77 -22.62 1.17
CA ALA A 63 0.78 -23.97 0.60
C ALA A 63 1.44 -24.98 1.54
N ALA A 64 2.40 -24.55 2.36
CA ALA A 64 3.04 -25.35 3.41
C ALA A 64 2.23 -25.38 4.73
N GLY A 65 1.02 -24.82 4.77
CA GLY A 65 0.18 -24.76 5.96
C GLY A 65 0.58 -23.68 6.97
N ILE A 66 1.46 -22.76 6.59
CA ILE A 66 1.96 -21.70 7.47
C ILE A 66 1.20 -20.41 7.18
N VAL A 67 0.47 -19.92 8.19
CA VAL A 67 -0.27 -18.64 8.14
C VAL A 67 0.09 -17.85 9.40
N ARG A 68 0.84 -16.76 9.24
CA ARG A 68 1.38 -15.97 10.37
C ARG A 68 0.30 -15.20 11.12
N SER A 69 -0.68 -14.69 10.41
CA SER A 69 -1.80 -13.92 10.98
C SER A 69 -2.96 -13.82 9.98
N PRO A 70 -4.12 -13.23 10.36
CA PRO A 70 -5.19 -12.90 9.40
C PRO A 70 -4.78 -11.92 8.29
N LEU A 71 -3.63 -11.24 8.41
CA LEU A 71 -3.09 -10.33 7.40
C LEU A 71 -2.17 -11.04 6.40
N GLU A 72 -1.88 -12.32 6.59
CA GLU A 72 -0.98 -13.08 5.72
C GLU A 72 -1.40 -13.02 4.26
N GLY A 73 -0.54 -12.41 3.44
CA GLY A 73 -0.74 -12.28 2.00
C GLY A 73 -1.68 -11.15 1.57
N LEU A 74 -2.17 -10.32 2.49
CA LEU A 74 -3.00 -9.18 2.13
C LEU A 74 -2.15 -7.97 1.71
N PRO A 75 -2.46 -7.33 0.55
CA PRO A 75 -1.79 -6.11 0.13
C PRO A 75 -2.18 -4.94 1.03
N VAL A 76 -1.18 -4.20 1.50
CA VAL A 76 -1.32 -3.00 2.32
C VAL A 76 -0.47 -1.88 1.77
N SER A 77 -0.86 -0.63 2.00
CA SER A 77 -0.03 0.54 1.75
C SER A 77 0.43 1.15 3.07
N VAL A 78 1.58 1.81 3.03
CA VAL A 78 2.19 2.48 4.19
C VAL A 78 2.26 3.97 3.91
N LYS A 79 1.79 4.78 4.85
CA LYS A 79 1.88 6.24 4.71
C LYS A 79 3.35 6.67 4.61
N ASP A 80 3.63 7.63 3.74
CA ASP A 80 4.99 8.14 3.49
C ASP A 80 5.57 8.98 4.66
N LEU A 81 5.18 8.64 5.85
CA LEU A 81 5.69 9.12 7.14
C LEU A 81 6.47 8.04 7.90
N PHE A 82 6.23 6.77 7.56
CA PHE A 82 6.87 5.65 8.25
C PHE A 82 8.07 5.15 7.45
N ASP A 83 9.19 4.94 8.11
CA ASP A 83 10.36 4.37 7.49
C ASP A 83 10.11 2.94 7.01
N VAL A 84 10.54 2.68 5.78
CA VAL A 84 10.65 1.35 5.20
C VAL A 84 12.10 1.16 4.79
N ALA A 85 12.76 0.15 5.33
CA ALA A 85 14.18 -0.10 5.08
C ALA A 85 14.52 -0.16 3.59
N GLY A 86 15.53 0.59 3.19
CA GLY A 86 15.97 0.72 1.80
C GLY A 86 15.17 1.70 0.95
N GLN A 87 14.18 2.40 1.51
CA GLN A 87 13.38 3.41 0.81
C GLN A 87 13.55 4.79 1.45
N VAL A 88 13.48 5.84 0.63
CA VAL A 88 13.46 7.23 1.13
C VAL A 88 12.10 7.53 1.74
N THR A 89 12.08 8.11 2.93
CA THR A 89 10.86 8.63 3.57
C THR A 89 10.76 10.11 3.26
N THR A 90 9.86 10.49 2.34
CA THR A 90 9.77 11.88 1.90
C THR A 90 8.84 12.74 2.74
N SER A 91 8.02 12.15 3.59
CA SER A 91 6.98 12.85 4.37
C SER A 91 6.06 13.71 3.48
N GLY A 92 5.81 13.25 2.24
CA GLY A 92 5.04 14.00 1.25
C GLY A 92 5.73 15.29 0.76
N SER A 93 7.05 15.44 0.96
CA SER A 93 7.81 16.63 0.58
C SER A 93 8.85 16.33 -0.51
N VAL A 94 8.99 17.25 -1.45
CA VAL A 94 10.06 17.17 -2.46
C VAL A 94 11.43 17.56 -1.88
N VAL A 95 11.48 18.23 -0.73
CA VAL A 95 12.73 18.60 -0.05
C VAL A 95 13.52 17.35 0.38
N LEU A 96 12.80 16.28 0.75
CA LEU A 96 13.40 15.03 1.21
C LEU A 96 13.57 13.98 0.11
N LYS A 97 13.23 14.28 -1.15
CA LYS A 97 13.28 13.30 -2.26
C LYS A 97 14.66 12.65 -2.46
N ASP A 98 15.71 13.38 -2.17
CA ASP A 98 17.11 12.96 -2.33
C ASP A 98 17.77 12.62 -0.97
N ALA A 99 16.98 12.47 0.09
CA ALA A 99 17.49 12.04 1.39
C ALA A 99 17.98 10.58 1.32
N PRO A 100 18.89 10.16 2.21
CA PRO A 100 19.33 8.79 2.25
C PRO A 100 18.14 7.85 2.56
N PRO A 101 18.12 6.62 1.98
CA PRO A 101 17.14 5.63 2.34
C PRO A 101 17.19 5.27 3.83
N ALA A 102 16.05 4.96 4.41
CA ALA A 102 15.97 4.52 5.80
C ALA A 102 16.78 3.22 6.01
N GLU A 103 17.60 3.16 7.06
CA GLU A 103 18.42 2.00 7.39
C GLU A 103 17.58 0.85 7.97
N ARG A 104 16.46 1.17 8.59
CA ARG A 104 15.55 0.21 9.26
C ARG A 104 14.09 0.60 9.10
N ASN A 105 13.22 -0.35 9.28
CA ASN A 105 11.78 -0.09 9.30
C ASN A 105 11.35 0.64 10.57
N ALA A 106 10.29 1.43 10.46
CA ALA A 106 9.54 1.84 11.62
C ALA A 106 8.91 0.61 12.31
N PRO A 107 8.75 0.59 13.65
CA PRO A 107 8.21 -0.56 14.37
C PRO A 107 6.85 -1.06 13.88
N VAL A 108 5.98 -0.17 13.39
CA VAL A 108 4.69 -0.55 12.82
C VAL A 108 4.86 -1.30 11.50
N VAL A 109 5.85 -0.93 10.69
CA VAL A 109 6.17 -1.60 9.42
C VAL A 109 6.70 -3.00 9.68
N ASP A 110 7.62 -3.17 10.65
CA ASP A 110 8.10 -4.49 11.08
C ASP A 110 6.96 -5.39 11.54
N ARG A 111 6.01 -4.85 12.30
CA ARG A 111 4.82 -5.62 12.76
C ARG A 111 3.93 -6.04 11.61
N LEU A 112 3.71 -5.19 10.59
CA LEU A 112 2.95 -5.55 9.40
C LEU A 112 3.64 -6.65 8.61
N ILE A 113 4.95 -6.56 8.40
CA ILE A 113 5.75 -7.59 7.71
C ILE A 113 5.74 -8.89 8.49
N ALA A 114 5.94 -8.85 9.81
CA ALA A 114 5.89 -10.03 10.67
C ALA A 114 4.51 -10.69 10.67
N ALA A 115 3.43 -9.91 10.54
CA ALA A 115 2.07 -10.41 10.40
C ALA A 115 1.77 -10.99 8.99
N GLY A 116 2.70 -10.84 8.04
CA GLY A 116 2.56 -11.36 6.68
C GLY A 116 1.88 -10.44 5.67
N ALA A 117 1.67 -9.18 6.01
CA ALA A 117 1.14 -8.21 5.07
C ALA A 117 2.12 -7.92 3.93
N VAL A 118 1.60 -7.72 2.72
CA VAL A 118 2.37 -7.39 1.52
C VAL A 118 2.33 -5.89 1.30
N ILE A 119 3.45 -5.19 1.52
CA ILE A 119 3.53 -3.74 1.31
C ILE A 119 3.64 -3.46 -0.18
N VAL A 120 2.64 -2.78 -0.77
CA VAL A 120 2.58 -2.46 -2.20
C VAL A 120 3.17 -1.10 -2.54
N GLY A 121 3.24 -0.19 -1.59
CA GLY A 121 3.78 1.14 -1.81
C GLY A 121 3.55 2.10 -0.65
N ARG A 122 4.01 3.32 -0.86
CA ARG A 122 3.93 4.43 0.10
C ARG A 122 2.87 5.41 -0.34
N THR A 123 1.98 5.80 0.58
CA THR A 123 0.89 6.72 0.23
C THR A 123 1.25 8.16 0.54
N ASN A 124 0.78 9.02 -0.37
CA ASN A 124 0.84 10.46 -0.24
C ASN A 124 0.18 10.96 1.04
N MET A 125 0.55 12.15 1.44
CA MET A 125 0.10 12.78 2.67
C MET A 125 0.25 14.30 2.56
N THR A 126 -0.36 15.05 3.46
CA THR A 126 0.00 16.46 3.66
C THR A 126 1.47 16.55 4.03
N GLU A 127 2.19 17.46 3.38
CA GLU A 127 3.63 17.68 3.61
C GLU A 127 3.94 17.79 5.10
N PHE A 128 4.89 17.00 5.60
CA PHE A 128 5.30 16.92 7.02
C PHE A 128 4.14 16.66 8.01
N ALA A 129 3.03 16.09 7.55
CA ALA A 129 1.84 15.86 8.37
C ALA A 129 1.25 17.14 9.00
N PHE A 130 1.50 18.30 8.40
CA PHE A 130 1.14 19.62 8.93
C PHE A 130 -0.38 19.81 9.09
N SER A 131 -1.20 19.12 8.30
CA SER A 131 -2.66 19.27 8.29
C SER A 131 -3.38 17.93 8.17
N GLY A 132 -4.61 17.86 8.67
CA GLY A 132 -5.50 16.71 8.55
C GLY A 132 -6.23 16.61 7.20
N LEU A 133 -6.09 17.60 6.31
CA LEU A 133 -6.87 17.67 5.06
C LEU A 133 -6.33 16.77 3.95
N GLY A 134 -5.09 16.30 4.03
CA GLY A 134 -4.49 15.46 2.99
C GLY A 134 -4.10 16.21 1.72
N LEU A 135 -4.09 17.54 1.73
CA LEU A 135 -3.67 18.35 0.59
C LEU A 135 -2.15 18.28 0.41
N ASN A 136 -1.70 18.04 -0.81
CA ASN A 136 -0.30 18.05 -1.14
C ASN A 136 -0.05 18.79 -2.47
N PRO A 137 0.70 19.91 -2.46
CA PRO A 137 0.97 20.68 -3.67
C PRO A 137 2.01 20.03 -4.58
N HIS A 138 2.83 19.12 -4.08
CA HIS A 138 3.94 18.51 -4.83
C HIS A 138 3.51 17.25 -5.58
N TYR A 139 2.79 16.36 -4.90
CA TYR A 139 2.35 15.08 -5.46
C TYR A 139 0.89 15.10 -5.93
N GLY A 140 0.21 16.26 -5.77
CA GLY A 140 -1.21 16.40 -6.02
C GLY A 140 -2.04 15.80 -4.88
N THR A 141 -3.35 16.03 -4.96
CA THR A 141 -4.31 15.56 -3.96
C THR A 141 -5.27 14.59 -4.61
N PRO A 142 -5.36 13.33 -4.14
CA PRO A 142 -6.30 12.36 -4.70
C PRO A 142 -7.75 12.78 -4.38
N LYS A 143 -8.62 12.57 -5.35
CA LYS A 143 -10.05 12.84 -5.19
C LYS A 143 -10.71 11.78 -4.31
N ASN A 144 -11.73 12.17 -3.56
CA ASN A 144 -12.53 11.25 -2.77
C ASN A 144 -13.14 10.15 -3.67
N PRO A 145 -12.95 8.86 -3.39
CA PRO A 145 -13.49 7.78 -4.20
C PRO A 145 -15.02 7.75 -4.24
N TRP A 146 -15.69 8.37 -3.28
CA TRP A 146 -17.14 8.45 -3.21
C TRP A 146 -17.74 9.41 -4.24
N ASP A 147 -17.04 10.51 -4.54
CA ASP A 147 -17.50 11.53 -5.45
C ASP A 147 -16.36 12.08 -6.29
N ARG A 148 -16.16 11.48 -7.46
CA ARG A 148 -15.12 11.89 -8.42
C ARG A 148 -15.66 12.65 -9.62
N LYS A 149 -17.01 12.80 -9.75
CA LYS A 149 -17.63 13.30 -10.99
C LYS A 149 -17.65 14.81 -11.09
N ASP A 150 -17.98 15.52 -10.05
CA ASP A 150 -18.22 16.96 -10.12
C ASP A 150 -17.17 17.77 -9.36
N GLY A 151 -16.00 17.94 -9.97
CA GLY A 151 -14.92 18.74 -9.41
C GLY A 151 -14.18 18.13 -8.21
N GLY A 152 -14.63 17.00 -7.74
CA GLY A 152 -14.00 16.15 -6.75
C GLY A 152 -13.86 16.78 -5.37
N ARG A 153 -14.62 16.30 -4.43
CA ARG A 153 -14.30 16.52 -3.01
C ARG A 153 -12.97 15.84 -2.69
N ILE A 154 -12.16 16.52 -1.95
CA ILE A 154 -10.93 16.02 -1.36
C ILE A 154 -11.25 15.41 0.00
#